data_e9158d4f1237030cc9eba71883af8fab
#
_entry.id   e9158d4f1237030cc9eba71883af8fab
#
_cell.length_a   1.000
_cell.length_b   1.000
_cell.length_c   1.000
_cell.angle_alpha   90.00
_cell.angle_beta   90.00
_cell.angle_gamma   90.00
#
_symmetry.space_group_name_H-M   'P 1'
#
loop_
_entity.id
_entity.type
_entity.pdbx_description
1 polymer ?
#
loop_
_entity_poly.entity_id
_entity_poly.type
_entity_poly.pdbx_seq_one_letter_code
_entity_poly.pdbx_strand_id
1 'polypeptide(L)'
;MIRKIASKFKNEIILRNLKKQFSIEGKKIFLFGSPYHSNMGDQAQTYCSMKWFEKYYPDYTIFEFNTVDIYRDNYKLLNIIKEIITKRDIIFLHSGYHTTDLYMLEENMQREVVKRFPNNKVVVLPQTILYENDIERETSKQIYNAHNDLTFLCRDQVSFKTAEKLLYNCKRMLYPDIVTTLIGTKEYSNARNGILFCMRNDKEAHYKSEVIDEIKDKLSEISKVDMTDTTIDIKCKEIIKDREKILFNMFEEYSKYEVIVTDRYHGTIFSLISNTPVIVLSSSDHKLESGVKWFPQEFEEYVTFLSDINELQDKIIEILNKKYDYKLPQYFNDVYYSRLKEKLGE
;
A
#
# COMPACT_ATOMS: atom_id res chain seq x y z
N MET A 1 19.42 14.46 -30.16
CA MET A 1 20.52 15.01 -29.34
C MET A 1 20.05 16.17 -28.44
N ILE A 2 19.43 17.24 -28.95
CA ILE A 2 18.97 18.41 -28.20
C ILE A 2 18.02 18.07 -27.04
N ARG A 3 17.01 17.18 -27.24
CA ARG A 3 16.08 16.77 -26.17
C ARG A 3 16.77 16.00 -25.02
N LYS A 4 17.81 15.20 -25.29
CA LYS A 4 18.61 14.54 -24.24
C LYS A 4 19.45 15.52 -23.42
N ILE A 5 19.99 16.55 -24.07
CA ILE A 5 20.78 17.61 -23.42
C ILE A 5 19.87 18.46 -22.53
N ALA A 6 18.71 18.88 -23.04
CA ALA A 6 17.73 19.65 -22.27
C ALA A 6 17.19 18.86 -21.05
N SER A 7 16.93 17.56 -21.19
CA SER A 7 16.53 16.67 -20.10
C SER A 7 17.63 16.56 -19.03
N LYS A 8 18.90 16.41 -19.44
CA LYS A 8 20.03 16.32 -18.52
C LYS A 8 20.21 17.62 -17.73
N PHE A 9 20.12 18.77 -18.40
CA PHE A 9 20.21 20.10 -17.77
C PHE A 9 19.07 20.32 -16.75
N LYS A 10 17.85 19.95 -17.11
CA LYS A 10 16.69 20.01 -16.20
C LYS A 10 16.88 19.12 -14.97
N ASN A 11 17.40 17.91 -15.13
CA ASN A 11 17.69 17.01 -14.03
C ASN A 11 18.77 17.56 -13.10
N GLU A 12 19.82 18.19 -13.63
CA GLU A 12 20.88 18.82 -12.82
C GLU A 12 20.34 19.98 -11.96
N ILE A 13 19.44 20.80 -12.51
CA ILE A 13 18.77 21.87 -11.75
C ILE A 13 17.92 21.28 -10.62
N ILE A 14 17.14 20.24 -10.90
CA ILE A 14 16.32 19.56 -9.89
C ILE A 14 17.21 19.01 -8.77
N LEU A 15 18.27 18.28 -9.11
CA LEU A 15 19.18 17.70 -8.14
C LEU A 15 19.92 18.77 -7.31
N ARG A 16 20.28 19.90 -7.92
CA ARG A 16 20.89 21.03 -7.20
C ARG A 16 19.92 21.68 -6.21
N ASN A 17 18.64 21.81 -6.58
CA ASN A 17 17.61 22.32 -5.70
C ASN A 17 17.32 21.36 -4.55
N LEU A 18 17.25 20.04 -4.82
CA LEU A 18 17.12 19.03 -3.80
C LEU A 18 18.30 19.05 -2.83
N LYS A 19 19.54 19.17 -3.31
CA LYS A 19 20.73 19.28 -2.45
C LYS A 19 20.63 20.49 -1.49
N LYS A 20 20.10 21.62 -1.95
CA LYS A 20 19.84 22.79 -1.07
C LYS A 20 18.75 22.49 -0.03
N GLN A 21 17.66 21.82 -0.43
CA GLN A 21 16.60 21.43 0.50
C GLN A 21 17.09 20.43 1.55
N PHE A 22 17.91 19.44 1.14
CA PHE A 22 18.51 18.48 2.07
C PHE A 22 19.50 19.11 3.03
N SER A 23 20.10 20.25 2.70
CA SER A 23 21.04 20.98 3.57
C SER A 23 20.36 21.77 4.69
N ILE A 24 19.03 21.73 4.78
CA ILE A 24 18.28 22.30 5.91
C ILE A 24 18.70 21.57 7.18
N GLU A 25 19.01 22.34 8.24
CA GLU A 25 19.31 21.78 9.56
C GLU A 25 18.11 21.05 10.13
N GLY A 26 18.36 20.01 10.93
CA GLY A 26 17.33 19.21 11.56
C GLY A 26 17.37 17.76 11.13
N LYS A 27 16.44 16.99 11.69
CA LYS A 27 16.25 15.57 11.40
C LYS A 27 15.42 15.37 10.12
N LYS A 28 15.72 14.33 9.38
CA LYS A 28 15.05 14.08 8.11
C LYS A 28 14.51 12.65 8.03
N ILE A 29 13.37 12.53 7.38
CA ILE A 29 12.82 11.26 6.93
C ILE A 29 12.90 11.22 5.41
N PHE A 30 13.46 10.14 4.88
CA PHE A 30 13.48 9.84 3.46
C PHE A 30 12.57 8.64 3.19
N LEU A 31 11.42 8.87 2.53
CA LEU A 31 10.54 7.82 2.06
C LEU A 31 10.89 7.49 0.61
N PHE A 32 11.35 6.27 0.36
CA PHE A 32 11.67 5.77 -0.97
C PHE A 32 10.65 4.75 -1.45
N GLY A 33 10.37 4.75 -2.74
CA GLY A 33 9.52 3.76 -3.40
C GLY A 33 8.05 4.13 -3.45
N SER A 34 7.68 5.42 -3.26
CA SER A 34 6.29 5.82 -3.49
C SER A 34 5.89 5.54 -4.95
N PRO A 35 4.59 5.29 -5.22
CA PRO A 35 4.12 4.85 -6.52
C PRO A 35 4.27 5.93 -7.60
N TYR A 36 4.62 5.51 -8.80
CA TYR A 36 4.68 6.32 -10.01
C TYR A 36 3.56 5.97 -11.02
N HIS A 37 2.53 5.26 -10.54
CA HIS A 37 1.37 4.78 -11.27
C HIS A 37 0.06 5.15 -10.55
N SER A 38 -1.08 4.85 -11.19
CA SER A 38 -2.41 5.27 -10.74
C SER A 38 -3.16 4.23 -9.91
N ASN A 39 -2.47 3.23 -9.32
CA ASN A 39 -3.07 2.34 -8.34
C ASN A 39 -3.33 3.11 -7.04
N MET A 40 -4.59 3.30 -6.71
CA MET A 40 -5.01 4.08 -5.54
C MET A 40 -4.71 3.39 -4.21
N GLY A 41 -4.53 2.07 -4.19
CA GLY A 41 -4.06 1.35 -3.02
C GLY A 41 -2.66 1.81 -2.59
N ASP A 42 -1.72 1.82 -3.53
CA ASP A 42 -0.34 2.25 -3.25
C ASP A 42 -0.27 3.76 -2.99
N GLN A 43 -1.11 4.55 -3.67
CA GLN A 43 -1.25 6.00 -3.38
C GLN A 43 -1.80 6.24 -1.97
N ALA A 44 -2.74 5.42 -1.49
CA ALA A 44 -3.26 5.48 -0.13
C ALA A 44 -2.20 5.10 0.90
N GLN A 45 -1.36 4.10 0.63
CA GLN A 45 -0.23 3.75 1.49
C GLN A 45 0.74 4.92 1.66
N THR A 46 1.05 5.64 0.57
CA THR A 46 1.87 6.85 0.66
C THR A 46 1.19 7.93 1.49
N TYR A 47 -0.09 8.20 1.23
CA TYR A 47 -0.88 9.19 1.99
C TYR A 47 -0.87 8.89 3.48
N CYS A 48 -1.18 7.66 3.87
CA CYS A 48 -1.20 7.24 5.27
C CYS A 48 0.19 7.30 5.91
N SER A 49 1.25 6.93 5.19
CA SER A 49 2.62 7.02 5.66
C SER A 49 3.02 8.48 5.94
N MET A 50 2.69 9.40 5.02
CA MET A 50 2.97 10.83 5.20
C MET A 50 2.20 11.39 6.41
N LYS A 51 0.90 11.06 6.57
CA LYS A 51 0.10 11.48 7.73
C LYS A 51 0.63 10.89 9.04
N TRP A 52 1.12 9.65 9.01
CA TRP A 52 1.74 9.04 10.17
C TRP A 52 3.07 9.72 10.53
N PHE A 53 3.91 10.07 9.55
CA PHE A 53 5.14 10.83 9.79
C PHE A 53 4.83 12.24 10.34
N GLU A 54 3.89 12.98 9.75
CA GLU A 54 3.46 14.30 10.24
C GLU A 54 3.03 14.25 11.70
N LYS A 55 2.29 13.22 12.10
CA LYS A 55 1.77 13.06 13.46
C LYS A 55 2.85 12.64 14.47
N TYR A 56 3.69 11.68 14.12
CA TYR A 56 4.60 11.03 15.07
C TYR A 56 6.05 11.53 14.99
N TYR A 57 6.41 12.24 13.92
CA TYR A 57 7.74 12.82 13.70
C TYR A 57 7.64 14.32 13.35
N PRO A 58 6.96 15.17 14.17
CA PRO A 58 6.70 16.57 13.82
C PRO A 58 7.98 17.40 13.66
N ASP A 59 9.09 16.95 14.25
CA ASP A 59 10.39 17.64 14.19
C ASP A 59 11.26 17.21 13.01
N TYR A 60 10.72 16.33 12.12
CA TYR A 60 11.45 15.85 10.96
C TYR A 60 10.97 16.52 9.67
N THR A 61 11.91 16.88 8.81
CA THR A 61 11.60 17.25 7.42
C THR A 61 11.45 15.98 6.60
N ILE A 62 10.30 15.80 5.92
CA ILE A 62 9.96 14.57 5.18
C ILE A 62 10.22 14.79 3.69
N PHE A 63 10.93 13.85 3.06
CA PHE A 63 11.18 13.80 1.63
C PHE A 63 10.62 12.52 1.03
N GLU A 64 9.75 12.66 0.04
CA GLU A 64 9.13 11.56 -0.70
C GLU A 64 9.79 11.40 -2.08
N PHE A 65 10.17 10.16 -2.44
CA PHE A 65 10.75 9.80 -3.72
C PHE A 65 10.12 8.52 -4.28
N ASN A 66 9.72 8.57 -5.53
CA ASN A 66 9.24 7.37 -6.22
C ASN A 66 10.41 6.53 -6.75
N THR A 67 10.12 5.28 -7.08
CA THR A 67 11.11 4.31 -7.58
C THR A 67 11.86 4.83 -8.81
N VAL A 68 11.18 5.49 -9.74
CA VAL A 68 11.80 6.02 -10.98
C VAL A 68 12.79 7.14 -10.69
N ASP A 69 12.53 7.99 -9.70
CA ASP A 69 13.46 9.05 -9.30
C ASP A 69 14.78 8.48 -8.78
N ILE A 70 14.75 7.32 -8.13
CA ILE A 70 15.95 6.65 -7.62
C ILE A 70 16.86 6.17 -8.75
N TYR A 71 16.28 5.61 -9.82
CA TYR A 71 17.07 5.12 -10.98
C TYR A 71 17.60 6.24 -11.88
N ARG A 72 17.04 7.44 -11.74
CA ARG A 72 17.43 8.56 -12.61
C ARG A 72 18.92 8.89 -12.48
N ASP A 73 19.56 9.07 -13.63
CA ASP A 73 20.99 9.42 -13.73
C ASP A 73 21.89 8.46 -12.91
N ASN A 74 21.61 7.17 -12.98
CA ASN A 74 22.39 6.12 -12.32
C ASN A 74 22.53 6.35 -10.80
N TYR A 75 21.41 6.44 -10.10
CA TYR A 75 21.32 6.62 -8.64
C TYR A 75 21.96 7.92 -8.11
N LYS A 76 22.06 8.95 -8.94
CA LYS A 76 22.66 10.23 -8.53
C LYS A 76 21.98 10.85 -7.32
N LEU A 77 20.66 10.65 -7.18
CA LEU A 77 19.90 11.09 -6.01
C LEU A 77 20.42 10.43 -4.72
N LEU A 78 20.58 9.10 -4.71
CA LEU A 78 21.09 8.38 -3.55
C LEU A 78 22.52 8.82 -3.18
N ASN A 79 23.36 9.11 -4.18
CA ASN A 79 24.71 9.62 -3.93
C ASN A 79 24.67 11.00 -3.24
N ILE A 80 23.78 11.90 -3.68
CA ILE A 80 23.60 13.23 -3.04
C ILE A 80 23.11 13.05 -1.59
N ILE A 81 22.12 12.17 -1.37
CA ILE A 81 21.61 11.91 -0.02
C ILE A 81 22.71 11.32 0.87
N LYS A 82 23.55 10.42 0.35
CA LYS A 82 24.67 9.82 1.08
C LYS A 82 25.71 10.85 1.56
N GLU A 83 25.87 11.98 0.85
CA GLU A 83 26.76 13.06 1.26
C GLU A 83 26.24 13.88 2.45
N ILE A 84 24.93 13.88 2.68
CA ILE A 84 24.30 14.80 3.64
C ILE A 84 23.56 14.09 4.78
N ILE A 85 23.22 12.82 4.60
CA ILE A 85 22.47 12.03 5.61
C ILE A 85 23.30 11.85 6.88
N THR A 86 22.65 11.96 8.01
CA THR A 86 23.25 11.78 9.34
C THR A 86 22.67 10.58 10.05
N LYS A 87 23.26 10.15 11.16
CA LYS A 87 22.73 9.06 11.99
C LYS A 87 21.39 9.38 12.67
N ARG A 88 20.96 10.66 12.66
CA ARG A 88 19.67 11.09 13.22
C ARG A 88 18.53 10.99 12.21
N ASP A 89 18.87 10.81 10.94
CA ASP A 89 17.90 10.72 9.85
C ASP A 89 17.45 9.28 9.69
N ILE A 90 16.18 9.08 9.29
CA ILE A 90 15.56 7.78 9.15
C ILE A 90 15.17 7.57 7.69
N ILE A 91 15.41 6.37 7.19
CA ILE A 91 14.98 5.93 5.88
C ILE A 91 13.78 5.01 6.05
N PHE A 92 12.70 5.31 5.34
CA PHE A 92 11.56 4.42 5.18
C PHE A 92 11.47 3.93 3.75
N LEU A 93 11.26 2.63 3.58
CA LEU A 93 10.92 2.00 2.31
C LEU A 93 9.42 1.78 2.27
N HIS A 94 8.82 2.14 1.14
CA HIS A 94 7.37 2.13 0.96
C HIS A 94 6.76 0.75 1.21
N SER A 95 5.53 0.71 1.72
CA SER A 95 4.77 -0.53 1.92
C SER A 95 4.26 -1.12 0.61
N GLY A 96 3.79 -2.36 0.65
CA GLY A 96 3.12 -2.97 -0.51
C GLY A 96 3.62 -4.37 -0.84
N TYR A 97 3.87 -4.61 -2.12
CA TYR A 97 4.33 -5.90 -2.65
C TYR A 97 5.64 -5.71 -3.43
N HIS A 98 6.63 -5.10 -2.78
CA HIS A 98 7.92 -4.75 -3.39
C HIS A 98 9.02 -5.78 -3.07
N THR A 99 8.83 -6.63 -2.07
CA THR A 99 9.80 -7.66 -1.67
C THR A 99 9.47 -8.97 -2.40
N THR A 100 9.76 -8.97 -3.69
CA THR A 100 9.36 -10.03 -4.63
C THR A 100 10.16 -9.97 -5.92
N ASP A 101 10.30 -11.11 -6.59
CA ASP A 101 10.87 -11.19 -7.94
C ASP A 101 9.86 -10.90 -9.07
N LEU A 102 8.58 -10.67 -8.74
CA LEU A 102 7.58 -10.20 -9.72
C LEU A 102 7.78 -8.71 -10.08
N TYR A 103 8.28 -7.90 -9.15
CA TYR A 103 8.47 -6.45 -9.31
C TYR A 103 9.92 -6.06 -9.07
N MET A 104 10.83 -6.54 -9.95
CA MET A 104 12.27 -6.37 -9.80
C MET A 104 12.74 -4.91 -9.81
N LEU A 105 11.95 -3.98 -10.33
CA LEU A 105 12.29 -2.56 -10.28
C LEU A 105 12.23 -2.05 -8.83
N GLU A 106 11.15 -2.35 -8.13
CA GLU A 106 10.92 -1.98 -6.74
C GLU A 106 11.88 -2.74 -5.80
N GLU A 107 12.03 -4.04 -6.00
CA GLU A 107 12.92 -4.86 -5.20
C GLU A 107 14.38 -4.40 -5.31
N ASN A 108 14.88 -4.15 -6.52
CA ASN A 108 16.24 -3.65 -6.72
C ASN A 108 16.43 -2.24 -6.16
N MET A 109 15.41 -1.40 -6.19
CA MET A 109 15.44 -0.10 -5.52
C MET A 109 15.63 -0.27 -4.01
N GLN A 110 14.86 -1.15 -3.36
CA GLN A 110 15.02 -1.44 -1.93
C GLN A 110 16.43 -1.96 -1.61
N ARG A 111 16.92 -2.93 -2.39
CA ARG A 111 18.28 -3.48 -2.27
C ARG A 111 19.35 -2.39 -2.37
N GLU A 112 19.21 -1.48 -3.34
CA GLU A 112 20.18 -0.38 -3.53
C GLU A 112 20.17 0.60 -2.36
N VAL A 113 19.00 0.95 -1.84
CA VAL A 113 18.90 1.81 -0.65
C VAL A 113 19.56 1.15 0.55
N VAL A 114 19.20 -0.10 0.85
CA VAL A 114 19.77 -0.85 1.99
C VAL A 114 21.31 -0.94 1.90
N LYS A 115 21.86 -1.26 0.72
CA LYS A 115 23.31 -1.32 0.51
C LYS A 115 24.02 0.02 0.71
N ARG A 116 23.41 1.13 0.30
CA ARG A 116 24.06 2.43 0.30
C ARG A 116 24.08 3.12 1.65
N PHE A 117 23.13 2.76 2.53
CA PHE A 117 22.95 3.39 3.83
C PHE A 117 23.10 2.40 5.01
N PRO A 118 24.20 1.63 5.09
CA PRO A 118 24.37 0.51 6.03
C PRO A 118 24.37 0.93 7.50
N ASN A 119 24.56 2.19 7.81
CA ASN A 119 24.69 2.72 9.16
C ASN A 119 23.53 3.66 9.57
N ASN A 120 22.54 3.82 8.71
CA ASN A 120 21.33 4.57 9.02
C ASN A 120 20.23 3.60 9.45
N LYS A 121 19.29 4.07 10.26
CA LYS A 121 18.08 3.33 10.52
C LYS A 121 17.26 3.21 9.24
N VAL A 122 16.98 1.99 8.80
CA VAL A 122 16.10 1.69 7.67
C VAL A 122 14.89 0.91 8.17
N VAL A 123 13.71 1.39 7.84
CA VAL A 123 12.44 0.74 8.16
C VAL A 123 11.71 0.40 6.87
N VAL A 124 11.51 -0.87 6.59
CA VAL A 124 10.66 -1.33 5.51
C VAL A 124 9.23 -1.38 6.04
N LEU A 125 8.35 -0.53 5.49
CA LEU A 125 6.93 -0.51 5.85
C LEU A 125 6.23 -1.80 5.42
N PRO A 126 5.02 -2.14 5.91
CA PRO A 126 4.45 -3.47 5.77
C PRO A 126 4.46 -4.04 4.36
N GLN A 127 5.17 -5.15 4.17
CA GLN A 127 5.37 -5.85 2.89
C GLN A 127 4.73 -7.22 2.86
N THR A 128 4.24 -7.61 1.69
CA THR A 128 4.11 -9.03 1.32
C THR A 128 5.45 -9.52 0.77
N ILE A 129 5.89 -10.71 1.19
CA ILE A 129 7.13 -11.34 0.75
C ILE A 129 6.80 -12.61 -0.04
N LEU A 130 7.19 -12.63 -1.30
CA LEU A 130 7.06 -13.82 -2.14
C LEU A 130 8.19 -13.84 -3.19
N TYR A 131 8.96 -14.90 -3.21
CA TYR A 131 9.97 -15.16 -4.24
C TYR A 131 9.74 -16.54 -4.85
N GLU A 132 9.63 -16.60 -6.16
CA GLU A 132 9.61 -17.83 -6.95
C GLU A 132 11.01 -18.19 -7.39
N ASN A 133 11.89 -17.21 -7.59
CA ASN A 133 13.28 -17.39 -8.00
C ASN A 133 14.22 -17.46 -6.77
N ASP A 134 14.87 -18.60 -6.60
CA ASP A 134 15.79 -18.84 -5.48
C ASP A 134 17.02 -17.93 -5.50
N ILE A 135 17.53 -17.54 -6.69
CA ILE A 135 18.68 -16.64 -6.82
C ILE A 135 18.32 -15.24 -6.33
N GLU A 136 17.15 -14.75 -6.71
CA GLU A 136 16.67 -13.46 -6.29
C GLU A 136 16.40 -13.44 -4.77
N ARG A 137 15.79 -14.50 -4.25
CA ARG A 137 15.57 -14.68 -2.81
C ARG A 137 16.88 -14.66 -2.02
N GLU A 138 17.90 -15.42 -2.46
CA GLU A 138 19.20 -15.47 -1.77
C GLU A 138 19.94 -14.13 -1.88
N THR A 139 19.82 -13.43 -3.01
CA THR A 139 20.38 -12.08 -3.21
C THR A 139 19.79 -11.09 -2.19
N SER A 140 18.46 -11.05 -2.02
CA SER A 140 17.80 -10.21 -1.01
C SER A 140 18.21 -10.58 0.40
N LYS A 141 18.25 -11.88 0.69
CA LYS A 141 18.68 -12.39 2.00
C LYS A 141 20.06 -11.89 2.38
N GLN A 142 21.04 -11.97 1.49
CA GLN A 142 22.39 -11.49 1.73
C GLN A 142 22.43 -9.98 2.00
N ILE A 143 21.73 -9.20 1.17
CA ILE A 143 21.73 -7.74 1.25
C ILE A 143 21.05 -7.25 2.52
N TYR A 144 19.87 -7.76 2.84
CA TYR A 144 19.11 -7.28 3.99
C TYR A 144 19.79 -7.69 5.32
N ASN A 145 20.34 -8.90 5.41
CA ASN A 145 21.03 -9.35 6.62
C ASN A 145 22.40 -8.71 6.85
N ALA A 146 22.99 -8.09 5.82
CA ALA A 146 24.24 -7.34 5.95
C ALA A 146 24.03 -5.93 6.55
N HIS A 147 22.80 -5.47 6.70
CA HIS A 147 22.49 -4.15 7.22
C HIS A 147 22.51 -4.12 8.75
N ASN A 148 23.04 -3.05 9.34
CA ASN A 148 23.27 -2.95 10.79
C ASN A 148 22.02 -2.59 11.60
N ASP A 149 21.09 -1.81 11.00
CA ASP A 149 19.86 -1.32 11.69
C ASP A 149 18.67 -1.34 10.71
N LEU A 150 18.25 -2.55 10.33
CA LEU A 150 17.09 -2.79 9.46
C LEU A 150 15.92 -3.36 10.25
N THR A 151 14.81 -2.65 10.24
CA THR A 151 13.52 -3.15 10.72
C THR A 151 12.60 -3.43 9.54
N PHE A 152 12.04 -4.63 9.50
CA PHE A 152 11.18 -5.09 8.43
C PHE A 152 9.77 -5.39 8.96
N LEU A 153 8.76 -4.70 8.45
CA LEU A 153 7.37 -4.95 8.77
C LEU A 153 6.76 -5.88 7.73
N CYS A 154 6.18 -6.99 8.17
CA CYS A 154 5.49 -7.95 7.32
C CYS A 154 3.99 -7.70 7.39
N ARG A 155 3.32 -7.63 6.23
CA ARG A 155 1.92 -7.28 6.13
C ARG A 155 0.96 -8.42 6.46
N ASP A 156 1.44 -9.65 6.45
CA ASP A 156 0.65 -10.86 6.68
C ASP A 156 1.49 -11.96 7.36
N GLN A 157 0.78 -12.96 7.90
CA GLN A 157 1.41 -14.04 8.65
C GLN A 157 2.30 -14.96 7.80
N VAL A 158 1.96 -15.13 6.51
CA VAL A 158 2.77 -15.94 5.58
C VAL A 158 4.09 -15.25 5.31
N SER A 159 4.03 -13.93 5.01
CA SER A 159 5.22 -13.09 4.84
C SER A 159 6.08 -13.03 6.11
N PHE A 160 5.46 -12.98 7.29
CA PHE A 160 6.19 -12.99 8.56
C PHE A 160 6.96 -14.30 8.77
N LYS A 161 6.33 -15.45 8.52
CA LYS A 161 6.99 -16.77 8.58
C LYS A 161 8.12 -16.89 7.55
N THR A 162 7.94 -16.33 6.36
CA THR A 162 8.99 -16.27 5.33
C THR A 162 10.14 -15.40 5.80
N ALA A 163 9.84 -14.24 6.40
CA ALA A 163 10.85 -13.33 6.94
C ALA A 163 11.68 -13.94 8.07
N GLU A 164 11.13 -14.84 8.88
CA GLU A 164 11.90 -15.52 9.93
C GLU A 164 13.11 -16.27 9.38
N LYS A 165 12.99 -16.87 8.20
CA LYS A 165 14.07 -17.61 7.52
C LYS A 165 14.93 -16.70 6.63
N LEU A 166 14.29 -15.72 5.98
CA LEU A 166 14.93 -14.84 5.00
C LEU A 166 15.75 -13.73 5.68
N LEU A 167 15.21 -13.11 6.74
CA LEU A 167 15.71 -11.89 7.36
C LEU A 167 16.19 -12.15 8.79
N TYR A 168 17.03 -13.16 8.98
CA TYR A 168 17.43 -13.65 10.32
C TYR A 168 18.20 -12.64 11.17
N ASN A 169 18.89 -11.67 10.56
CA ASN A 169 19.66 -10.62 11.24
C ASN A 169 18.90 -9.28 11.35
N CYS A 170 17.66 -9.21 10.85
CA CYS A 170 16.85 -7.99 10.89
C CYS A 170 15.82 -8.05 12.02
N LYS A 171 15.44 -6.90 12.55
CA LYS A 171 14.25 -6.80 13.39
C LYS A 171 13.01 -7.00 12.52
N ARG A 172 12.14 -7.93 12.89
CA ARG A 172 10.92 -8.25 12.14
C ARG A 172 9.70 -8.00 12.99
N MET A 173 8.65 -7.44 12.40
CA MET A 173 7.38 -7.22 13.07
C MET A 173 6.24 -7.54 12.12
N LEU A 174 5.17 -8.12 12.67
CA LEU A 174 3.92 -8.33 11.96
C LEU A 174 3.04 -7.08 12.15
N TYR A 175 2.70 -6.40 11.06
CA TYR A 175 1.92 -5.15 11.07
C TYR A 175 0.91 -5.13 9.92
N PRO A 176 -0.34 -4.69 10.18
CA PRO A 176 -1.34 -4.56 9.12
C PRO A 176 -0.92 -3.49 8.10
N ASP A 177 -1.54 -3.50 6.94
CA ASP A 177 -1.34 -2.44 5.94
C ASP A 177 -1.69 -1.07 6.54
N ILE A 178 -0.87 -0.05 6.28
CA ILE A 178 -1.04 1.28 6.89
C ILE A 178 -2.35 1.95 6.48
N VAL A 179 -2.93 1.59 5.34
CA VAL A 179 -4.21 2.15 4.87
C VAL A 179 -5.35 1.79 5.81
N THR A 180 -5.25 0.69 6.57
CA THR A 180 -6.22 0.30 7.60
C THR A 180 -6.39 1.36 8.69
N THR A 181 -5.40 2.26 8.88
CA THR A 181 -5.49 3.38 9.85
C THR A 181 -6.59 4.37 9.52
N LEU A 182 -7.11 4.38 8.28
CA LEU A 182 -8.22 5.25 7.89
C LEU A 182 -9.60 4.67 8.25
N ILE A 183 -9.70 3.38 8.58
CA ILE A 183 -10.98 2.78 8.95
C ILE A 183 -11.50 3.44 10.21
N GLY A 184 -12.78 3.83 10.20
CA GLY A 184 -13.45 4.50 11.32
C GLY A 184 -13.06 5.96 11.55
N THR A 185 -12.21 6.56 10.72
CA THR A 185 -11.80 7.98 10.88
C THR A 185 -12.82 8.97 10.36
N LYS A 186 -13.63 8.58 9.39
CA LYS A 186 -14.65 9.44 8.78
C LYS A 186 -16.00 8.71 8.71
N GLU A 187 -17.07 9.45 8.87
CA GLU A 187 -18.44 8.98 8.66
C GLU A 187 -18.94 9.41 7.28
N TYR A 188 -19.68 8.51 6.65
CA TYR A 188 -20.33 8.75 5.38
C TYR A 188 -21.84 8.56 5.58
N SER A 189 -22.63 9.58 5.22
CA SER A 189 -24.09 9.59 5.42
C SER A 189 -24.87 9.45 4.10
N ASN A 190 -24.23 8.89 3.06
CA ASN A 190 -24.86 8.70 1.77
C ASN A 190 -25.97 7.65 1.84
N ALA A 191 -27.08 7.89 1.15
CA ALA A 191 -28.04 6.83 0.86
C ALA A 191 -27.36 5.77 -0.01
N ARG A 192 -27.48 4.51 0.41
CA ARG A 192 -26.88 3.38 -0.29
C ARG A 192 -27.82 2.80 -1.30
N ASN A 193 -27.31 2.46 -2.48
CA ASN A 193 -28.06 1.83 -3.53
C ASN A 193 -27.13 1.07 -4.48
N GLY A 194 -27.35 -0.22 -4.60
CA GLY A 194 -26.65 -1.04 -5.58
C GLY A 194 -25.41 -1.75 -5.09
N ILE A 195 -24.78 -2.45 -6.01
CA ILE A 195 -23.64 -3.34 -5.84
C ILE A 195 -22.47 -2.76 -6.62
N LEU A 196 -21.30 -2.65 -6.01
CA LEU A 196 -20.07 -2.24 -6.69
C LEU A 196 -19.11 -3.42 -6.80
N PHE A 197 -18.74 -3.78 -8.01
CA PHE A 197 -17.66 -4.72 -8.26
C PHE A 197 -16.34 -3.95 -8.43
N CYS A 198 -15.42 -4.07 -7.47
CA CYS A 198 -14.05 -3.55 -7.54
C CYS A 198 -13.11 -4.69 -7.92
N MET A 199 -12.97 -4.94 -9.21
CA MET A 199 -12.29 -6.13 -9.73
C MET A 199 -11.01 -5.79 -10.47
N ARG A 200 -10.04 -6.72 -10.44
CA ARG A 200 -8.81 -6.63 -11.22
C ARG A 200 -9.10 -6.75 -12.71
N ASN A 201 -8.40 -5.94 -13.47
CA ASN A 201 -8.36 -6.03 -14.94
C ASN A 201 -6.90 -6.04 -15.44
N ASP A 202 -6.05 -6.83 -14.77
CA ASP A 202 -4.63 -6.93 -15.08
C ASP A 202 -4.17 -8.41 -15.13
N LYS A 203 -2.88 -8.63 -15.30
CA LYS A 203 -2.27 -9.98 -15.45
C LYS A 203 -2.48 -10.90 -14.24
N GLU A 204 -2.79 -10.34 -13.10
CA GLU A 204 -3.03 -11.09 -11.85
C GLU A 204 -4.52 -11.41 -11.63
N ALA A 205 -5.42 -11.09 -12.60
CA ALA A 205 -6.84 -11.39 -12.49
C ALA A 205 -7.05 -12.91 -12.39
N HIS A 206 -7.71 -13.34 -11.32
CA HIS A 206 -8.00 -14.76 -11.06
C HIS A 206 -9.27 -15.23 -11.79
N TYR A 207 -10.27 -14.36 -11.86
CA TYR A 207 -11.54 -14.66 -12.50
C TYR A 207 -11.57 -14.17 -13.94
N LYS A 208 -12.15 -15.00 -14.82
CA LYS A 208 -12.40 -14.59 -16.21
C LYS A 208 -13.52 -13.57 -16.26
N SER A 209 -13.42 -12.60 -17.16
CA SER A 209 -14.44 -11.55 -17.33
C SER A 209 -15.82 -12.10 -17.60
N GLU A 210 -15.91 -13.20 -18.39
CA GLU A 210 -17.19 -13.81 -18.75
C GLU A 210 -17.97 -14.32 -17.52
N VAL A 211 -17.25 -14.89 -16.53
CA VAL A 211 -17.88 -15.38 -15.29
C VAL A 211 -18.42 -14.21 -14.46
N ILE A 212 -17.65 -13.14 -14.35
CA ILE A 212 -18.08 -11.93 -13.62
C ILE A 212 -19.26 -11.27 -14.34
N ASP A 213 -19.22 -11.16 -15.66
CA ASP A 213 -20.30 -10.57 -16.47
C ASP A 213 -21.61 -11.37 -16.35
N GLU A 214 -21.56 -12.70 -16.36
CA GLU A 214 -22.73 -13.55 -16.13
C GLU A 214 -23.39 -13.30 -14.75
N ILE A 215 -22.57 -13.15 -13.70
CA ILE A 215 -23.08 -12.86 -12.35
C ILE A 215 -23.67 -11.45 -12.29
N LYS A 216 -23.02 -10.47 -12.89
CA LYS A 216 -23.53 -9.10 -12.97
C LYS A 216 -24.87 -9.01 -13.69
N ASP A 217 -25.01 -9.71 -14.80
CA ASP A 217 -26.26 -9.72 -15.58
C ASP A 217 -27.43 -10.22 -14.71
N LYS A 218 -27.22 -11.34 -13.98
CA LYS A 218 -28.22 -11.87 -13.04
C LYS A 218 -28.53 -10.89 -11.90
N LEU A 219 -27.52 -10.25 -11.33
CA LEU A 219 -27.70 -9.28 -10.25
C LEU A 219 -28.34 -7.98 -10.71
N SER A 220 -28.16 -7.60 -11.98
CA SER A 220 -28.78 -6.41 -12.58
C SER A 220 -30.30 -6.50 -12.68
N GLU A 221 -30.86 -7.70 -12.56
CA GLU A 221 -32.32 -7.89 -12.48
C GLU A 221 -32.90 -7.48 -11.12
N ILE A 222 -32.07 -7.44 -10.06
CA ILE A 222 -32.51 -7.19 -8.67
C ILE A 222 -31.94 -5.90 -8.07
N SER A 223 -30.83 -5.39 -8.57
CA SER A 223 -30.19 -4.19 -8.04
C SER A 223 -29.33 -3.51 -9.12
N LYS A 224 -29.01 -2.22 -8.92
CA LYS A 224 -28.01 -1.51 -9.72
C LYS A 224 -26.65 -2.17 -9.53
N VAL A 225 -25.91 -2.42 -10.62
CA VAL A 225 -24.56 -3.01 -10.58
C VAL A 225 -23.59 -2.10 -11.33
N ASP A 226 -22.55 -1.64 -10.64
CA ASP A 226 -21.47 -0.85 -11.22
C ASP A 226 -20.12 -1.59 -11.11
N MET A 227 -19.16 -1.20 -11.96
CA MET A 227 -17.80 -1.74 -11.99
C MET A 227 -16.77 -0.66 -11.74
N THR A 228 -15.72 -1.02 -11.00
CA THR A 228 -14.52 -0.17 -10.78
C THR A 228 -13.28 -1.02 -10.62
N ASP A 229 -12.14 -0.36 -10.52
CA ASP A 229 -10.87 -0.94 -10.08
C ASP A 229 -10.16 0.05 -9.12
N THR A 230 -9.20 -0.43 -8.35
CA THR A 230 -8.29 0.43 -7.59
C THR A 230 -7.29 1.17 -8.48
N THR A 231 -7.08 0.73 -9.72
CA THR A 231 -6.30 1.44 -10.73
C THR A 231 -7.23 2.34 -11.55
N ILE A 232 -7.02 3.66 -11.48
CA ILE A 232 -7.89 4.66 -12.10
C ILE A 232 -7.24 5.32 -13.32
N ASP A 233 -8.06 5.83 -14.25
CA ASP A 233 -7.58 6.54 -15.45
C ASP A 233 -7.34 8.04 -15.16
N ILE A 234 -6.47 8.31 -14.20
CA ILE A 234 -5.96 9.65 -13.88
C ILE A 234 -4.43 9.59 -13.93
N LYS A 235 -3.80 10.61 -14.53
CA LYS A 235 -2.35 10.66 -14.61
C LYS A 235 -1.73 10.74 -13.22
N CYS A 236 -0.70 9.95 -12.97
CA CYS A 236 -0.05 9.87 -11.67
C CYS A 236 0.37 11.26 -11.12
N LYS A 237 0.80 12.19 -11.96
CA LYS A 237 1.16 13.57 -11.55
C LYS A 237 -0.02 14.35 -10.97
N GLU A 238 -1.21 14.13 -11.49
CA GLU A 238 -2.45 14.74 -11.00
C GLU A 238 -2.85 14.10 -9.68
N ILE A 239 -2.70 12.77 -9.56
CA ILE A 239 -2.93 12.06 -8.30
C ILE A 239 -1.98 12.57 -7.21
N ILE A 240 -0.69 12.65 -7.48
CA ILE A 240 0.31 13.12 -6.48
C ILE A 240 -0.03 14.54 -6.00
N LYS A 241 -0.50 15.42 -6.89
CA LYS A 241 -0.85 16.80 -6.56
C LYS A 241 -2.08 16.90 -5.65
N ASP A 242 -3.10 16.08 -5.92
CA ASP A 242 -4.40 16.15 -5.27
C ASP A 242 -4.76 14.81 -4.58
N ARG A 243 -3.75 14.06 -4.10
CA ARG A 243 -3.85 12.67 -3.59
C ARG A 243 -4.95 12.50 -2.56
N GLU A 244 -4.97 13.34 -1.54
CA GLU A 244 -5.98 13.31 -0.49
C GLU A 244 -7.39 13.45 -1.05
N LYS A 245 -7.63 14.46 -1.87
CA LYS A 245 -8.93 14.73 -2.48
C LYS A 245 -9.43 13.55 -3.32
N ILE A 246 -8.55 12.98 -4.16
CA ILE A 246 -8.91 11.86 -5.03
C ILE A 246 -9.23 10.61 -4.21
N LEU A 247 -8.45 10.31 -3.18
CA LEU A 247 -8.72 9.20 -2.26
C LEU A 247 -10.05 9.36 -1.55
N PHE A 248 -10.31 10.52 -0.94
CA PHE A 248 -11.55 10.73 -0.20
C PHE A 248 -12.78 10.79 -1.11
N ASN A 249 -12.66 11.26 -2.34
CA ASN A 249 -13.74 11.13 -3.33
C ASN A 249 -14.03 9.66 -3.67
N MET A 250 -12.98 8.82 -3.79
CA MET A 250 -13.16 7.39 -4.02
C MET A 250 -13.87 6.70 -2.84
N PHE A 251 -13.50 7.03 -1.61
CA PHE A 251 -14.20 6.50 -0.43
C PHE A 251 -15.65 6.99 -0.34
N GLU A 252 -15.91 8.23 -0.73
CA GLU A 252 -17.27 8.78 -0.82
C GLU A 252 -18.11 8.02 -1.85
N GLU A 253 -17.54 7.68 -3.03
CA GLU A 253 -18.23 6.84 -4.03
C GLU A 253 -18.52 5.45 -3.50
N TYR A 254 -17.55 4.78 -2.83
CA TYR A 254 -17.76 3.46 -2.24
C TYR A 254 -18.87 3.45 -1.20
N SER A 255 -19.04 4.53 -0.43
CA SER A 255 -20.06 4.63 0.61
C SER A 255 -21.49 4.71 0.08
N LYS A 256 -21.69 4.92 -1.23
CA LYS A 256 -23.01 4.97 -1.87
C LYS A 256 -23.58 3.60 -2.22
N TYR A 257 -22.81 2.53 -2.05
CA TYR A 257 -23.23 1.17 -2.37
C TYR A 257 -23.64 0.39 -1.12
N GLU A 258 -24.54 -0.55 -1.29
CA GLU A 258 -25.02 -1.45 -0.23
C GLU A 258 -24.00 -2.55 0.07
N VAL A 259 -23.30 -3.03 -0.97
CA VAL A 259 -22.26 -4.05 -0.86
C VAL A 259 -21.20 -3.83 -1.93
N ILE A 260 -19.97 -4.16 -1.59
CA ILE A 260 -18.83 -4.19 -2.52
C ILE A 260 -18.35 -5.63 -2.68
N VAL A 261 -18.09 -6.04 -3.92
CA VAL A 261 -17.45 -7.31 -4.25
C VAL A 261 -16.06 -7.02 -4.78
N THR A 262 -15.03 -7.67 -4.26
CA THR A 262 -13.65 -7.37 -4.68
C THR A 262 -12.70 -8.56 -4.62
N ASP A 263 -11.79 -8.62 -5.57
CA ASP A 263 -10.57 -9.43 -5.57
C ASP A 263 -9.29 -8.58 -5.36
N ARG A 264 -9.47 -7.33 -4.90
CA ARG A 264 -8.40 -6.39 -4.57
C ARG A 264 -8.25 -6.24 -3.06
N TYR A 265 -7.02 -6.40 -2.54
CA TYR A 265 -6.75 -6.18 -1.12
C TYR A 265 -7.13 -4.77 -0.66
N HIS A 266 -6.73 -3.74 -1.41
CA HIS A 266 -7.13 -2.37 -1.08
C HIS A 266 -8.61 -2.10 -1.38
N GLY A 267 -9.24 -2.84 -2.30
CA GLY A 267 -10.69 -2.81 -2.47
C GLY A 267 -11.41 -3.16 -1.17
N THR A 268 -10.94 -4.21 -0.47
CA THR A 268 -11.45 -4.57 0.86
C THR A 268 -11.28 -3.44 1.88
N ILE A 269 -10.08 -2.87 1.97
CA ILE A 269 -9.80 -1.79 2.95
C ILE A 269 -10.62 -0.53 2.63
N PHE A 270 -10.76 -0.15 1.36
CA PHE A 270 -11.54 1.02 0.94
C PHE A 270 -13.03 0.86 1.26
N SER A 271 -13.56 -0.35 1.10
CA SER A 271 -14.93 -0.68 1.51
C SER A 271 -15.14 -0.43 3.00
N LEU A 272 -14.20 -0.89 3.83
CA LEU A 272 -14.27 -0.70 5.28
C LEU A 272 -14.05 0.76 5.70
N ILE A 273 -13.19 1.52 5.02
CA ILE A 273 -13.05 2.97 5.23
C ILE A 273 -14.37 3.68 4.97
N SER A 274 -15.09 3.23 3.94
CA SER A 274 -16.41 3.76 3.55
C SER A 274 -17.56 3.21 4.39
N ASN A 275 -17.24 2.37 5.37
CA ASN A 275 -18.20 1.66 6.22
C ASN A 275 -19.21 0.81 5.43
N THR A 276 -18.81 0.30 4.24
CA THR A 276 -19.63 -0.51 3.34
C THR A 276 -19.26 -1.97 3.47
N PRO A 277 -20.22 -2.89 3.63
CA PRO A 277 -19.97 -4.33 3.68
C PRO A 277 -19.24 -4.80 2.40
N VAL A 278 -18.34 -5.76 2.55
CA VAL A 278 -17.53 -6.26 1.44
C VAL A 278 -17.49 -7.78 1.39
N ILE A 279 -17.68 -8.31 0.19
CA ILE A 279 -17.38 -9.69 -0.14
C ILE A 279 -16.01 -9.74 -0.82
N VAL A 280 -15.10 -10.44 -0.20
CA VAL A 280 -13.72 -10.61 -0.67
C VAL A 280 -13.64 -11.96 -1.36
N LEU A 281 -13.38 -11.95 -2.65
CA LEU A 281 -13.19 -13.16 -3.45
C LEU A 281 -11.75 -13.67 -3.33
N SER A 282 -11.55 -14.96 -3.51
CA SER A 282 -10.21 -15.55 -3.54
C SER A 282 -9.37 -14.98 -4.68
N SER A 283 -8.04 -15.05 -4.54
CA SER A 283 -7.06 -14.68 -5.56
C SER A 283 -6.08 -15.81 -5.82
N SER A 284 -5.23 -15.64 -6.81
CA SER A 284 -4.19 -16.63 -7.16
C SER A 284 -3.12 -16.81 -6.07
N ASP A 285 -3.04 -15.89 -5.12
CA ASP A 285 -2.07 -15.90 -4.02
C ASP A 285 -2.75 -15.74 -2.64
N HIS A 286 -1.94 -15.85 -1.58
CA HIS A 286 -2.42 -15.80 -0.19
C HIS A 286 -2.80 -14.41 0.33
N LYS A 287 -2.60 -13.33 -0.44
CA LYS A 287 -2.73 -11.94 0.04
C LYS A 287 -4.13 -11.63 0.59
N LEU A 288 -5.17 -12.02 -0.13
CA LEU A 288 -6.55 -11.73 0.28
C LEU A 288 -6.97 -12.57 1.48
N GLU A 289 -6.78 -13.89 1.41
CA GLU A 289 -7.09 -14.78 2.53
C GLU A 289 -6.32 -14.42 3.81
N SER A 290 -5.03 -14.09 3.68
CA SER A 290 -4.21 -13.65 4.82
C SER A 290 -4.58 -12.24 5.29
N GLY A 291 -4.96 -11.37 4.35
CA GLY A 291 -5.35 -9.99 4.63
C GLY A 291 -6.64 -9.88 5.43
N VAL A 292 -7.64 -10.71 5.13
CA VAL A 292 -8.91 -10.69 5.89
C VAL A 292 -8.75 -11.18 7.33
N LYS A 293 -7.72 -11.98 7.63
CA LYS A 293 -7.41 -12.45 8.99
C LYS A 293 -6.95 -11.34 9.94
N TRP A 294 -6.67 -10.14 9.43
CA TRP A 294 -6.40 -8.97 10.25
C TRP A 294 -7.63 -8.37 10.92
N PHE A 295 -8.82 -8.56 10.34
CA PHE A 295 -10.02 -7.94 10.82
C PHE A 295 -10.55 -8.68 12.06
N PRO A 296 -10.64 -7.99 13.22
CA PRO A 296 -11.14 -8.60 14.45
C PRO A 296 -12.65 -8.78 14.41
N GLN A 297 -13.20 -9.38 15.46
CA GLN A 297 -14.61 -9.75 15.56
C GLN A 297 -15.57 -8.59 15.28
N GLU A 298 -15.21 -7.36 15.62
CA GLU A 298 -16.01 -6.16 15.38
C GLU A 298 -16.25 -5.87 13.89
N PHE A 299 -15.49 -6.52 13.01
CA PHE A 299 -15.59 -6.39 11.56
C PHE A 299 -16.30 -7.55 10.88
N GLU A 300 -16.65 -8.63 11.60
CA GLU A 300 -17.19 -9.88 11.01
C GLU A 300 -18.44 -9.66 10.16
N GLU A 301 -19.31 -8.72 10.57
CA GLU A 301 -20.52 -8.42 9.79
C GLU A 301 -20.21 -7.67 8.49
N TYR A 302 -19.08 -6.98 8.41
CA TYR A 302 -18.68 -6.14 7.27
C TYR A 302 -17.77 -6.85 6.27
N VAL A 303 -17.12 -7.95 6.67
CA VAL A 303 -16.14 -8.65 5.82
C VAL A 303 -16.54 -10.11 5.66
N THR A 304 -16.88 -10.50 4.44
CA THR A 304 -17.12 -11.90 4.09
C THR A 304 -16.05 -12.36 3.09
N PHE A 305 -15.31 -13.41 3.42
CA PHE A 305 -14.40 -14.06 2.46
C PHE A 305 -15.12 -15.22 1.78
N LEU A 306 -15.09 -15.24 0.45
CA LEU A 306 -15.65 -16.34 -0.36
C LEU A 306 -14.54 -17.03 -1.15
N SER A 307 -14.41 -18.33 -0.94
CA SER A 307 -13.53 -19.20 -1.73
C SER A 307 -14.21 -19.75 -2.99
N ASP A 308 -15.54 -19.90 -2.97
CA ASP A 308 -16.33 -20.37 -4.10
C ASP A 308 -17.20 -19.22 -4.66
N ILE A 309 -16.92 -18.84 -5.91
CA ILE A 309 -17.67 -17.78 -6.58
C ILE A 309 -19.14 -18.14 -6.84
N ASN A 310 -19.50 -19.42 -6.85
CA ASN A 310 -20.88 -19.85 -7.04
C ASN A 310 -21.81 -19.44 -5.89
N GLU A 311 -21.26 -19.19 -4.69
CA GLU A 311 -22.00 -18.69 -3.53
C GLU A 311 -22.22 -17.18 -3.54
N LEU A 312 -21.60 -16.46 -4.50
CA LEU A 312 -21.55 -15.00 -4.50
C LEU A 312 -22.94 -14.36 -4.58
N GLN A 313 -23.80 -14.85 -5.45
CA GLN A 313 -25.15 -14.30 -5.64
C GLN A 313 -25.99 -14.41 -4.36
N ASP A 314 -26.00 -15.57 -3.72
CA ASP A 314 -26.76 -15.81 -2.49
C ASP A 314 -26.22 -14.91 -1.35
N LYS A 315 -24.91 -14.76 -1.27
CA LYS A 315 -24.28 -13.91 -0.24
C LYS A 315 -24.56 -12.42 -0.44
N ILE A 316 -24.60 -11.96 -1.68
CA ILE A 316 -25.03 -10.58 -1.98
C ILE A 316 -26.46 -10.35 -1.53
N ILE A 317 -27.39 -11.27 -1.87
CA ILE A 317 -28.79 -11.17 -1.48
C ILE A 317 -28.94 -11.15 0.06
N GLU A 318 -28.17 -11.99 0.77
CA GLU A 318 -28.12 -11.96 2.24
C GLU A 318 -27.73 -10.57 2.78
N ILE A 319 -26.67 -9.97 2.21
CA ILE A 319 -26.18 -8.65 2.64
C ILE A 319 -27.20 -7.54 2.32
N LEU A 320 -27.81 -7.54 1.16
CA LEU A 320 -28.83 -6.55 0.77
C LEU A 320 -30.07 -6.56 1.68
N ASN A 321 -30.34 -7.69 2.34
CA ASN A 321 -31.46 -7.82 3.29
C ASN A 321 -31.10 -7.44 4.74
N LYS A 322 -29.84 -7.01 5.00
CA LYS A 322 -29.36 -6.58 6.31
C LYS A 322 -29.20 -5.06 6.39
N LYS A 323 -29.27 -4.52 7.60
CA LYS A 323 -28.87 -3.13 7.86
C LYS A 323 -27.48 -3.08 8.45
N TYR A 324 -26.68 -2.13 7.98
CA TYR A 324 -25.30 -1.92 8.39
C TYR A 324 -25.16 -0.51 8.95
N ASP A 325 -25.65 -0.30 10.18
CA ASP A 325 -25.63 1.00 10.86
C ASP A 325 -24.48 1.14 11.87
N TYR A 326 -23.73 0.06 12.10
CA TYR A 326 -22.60 0.08 13.03
C TYR A 326 -21.39 0.78 12.40
N LYS A 327 -20.86 1.77 13.13
CA LYS A 327 -19.62 2.44 12.73
C LYS A 327 -18.41 1.58 13.12
N LEU A 328 -17.58 1.24 12.16
CA LEU A 328 -16.36 0.51 12.41
C LEU A 328 -15.37 1.35 13.25
N PRO A 329 -14.68 0.73 14.24
CA PRO A 329 -13.75 1.43 15.13
C PRO A 329 -12.42 1.73 14.45
N GLN A 330 -11.64 2.68 15.00
CA GLN A 330 -10.27 2.99 14.59
C GLN A 330 -9.26 1.96 15.12
N TYR A 331 -9.63 0.69 15.09
CA TYR A 331 -8.89 -0.42 15.70
C TYR A 331 -7.40 -0.44 15.32
N PHE A 332 -7.10 -0.35 14.02
CA PHE A 332 -5.72 -0.50 13.54
C PHE A 332 -4.81 0.66 13.93
N ASN A 333 -5.34 1.89 13.97
CA ASN A 333 -4.60 3.01 14.49
C ASN A 333 -4.31 2.83 15.98
N ASP A 334 -5.31 2.45 16.76
CA ASP A 334 -5.21 2.40 18.21
C ASP A 334 -4.35 1.25 18.70
N VAL A 335 -4.48 0.07 18.10
CA VAL A 335 -3.74 -1.14 18.51
C VAL A 335 -2.32 -1.19 17.94
N TYR A 336 -2.11 -0.71 16.71
CA TYR A 336 -0.83 -0.89 16.00
C TYR A 336 -0.09 0.43 15.82
N TYR A 337 -0.60 1.36 15.00
CA TYR A 337 0.17 2.48 14.49
C TYR A 337 0.44 3.58 15.52
N SER A 338 -0.40 3.74 16.54
CA SER A 338 -0.14 4.65 17.67
C SER A 338 1.11 4.29 18.46
N ARG A 339 1.52 3.01 18.45
CA ARG A 339 2.69 2.48 19.17
C ARG A 339 3.88 2.15 18.28
N LEU A 340 3.76 2.34 16.96
CA LEU A 340 4.81 1.92 16.03
C LEU A 340 6.11 2.68 16.27
N LYS A 341 6.06 4.00 16.47
CA LYS A 341 7.25 4.83 16.75
C LYS A 341 8.04 4.28 17.94
N GLU A 342 7.38 4.04 19.07
CA GLU A 342 8.00 3.45 20.27
C GLU A 342 8.63 2.09 19.98
N LYS A 343 7.91 1.21 19.25
CA LYS A 343 8.44 -0.12 18.87
C LYS A 343 9.62 -0.05 17.91
N LEU A 344 9.75 1.04 17.15
CA LEU A 344 10.94 1.29 16.32
C LEU A 344 12.13 1.79 17.16
N GLY A 345 11.92 2.12 18.42
CA GLY A 345 12.96 2.64 19.33
C GLY A 345 13.22 4.15 19.12
N GLU A 346 12.19 4.90 18.77
CA GLU A 346 12.23 6.34 18.48
C GLU A 346 11.46 7.16 19.53
#